data_5c2ec409aab90e619a5edf20d9d62f7f
#
_entry.id   5c2ec409aab90e619a5edf20d9d62f7f
#
_cell.length_a   1.000
_cell.length_b   1.000
_cell.length_c   1.000
_cell.angle_alpha   90.00
_cell.angle_beta   90.00
_cell.angle_gamma   90.00
#
_symmetry.space_group_name_H-M   'P 1'
#
loop_
_entity.id
_entity.type
_entity.pdbx_description
1 polymer ?
#
loop_
_entity_poly.entity_id
_entity_poly.type
_entity_poly.pdbx_seq_one_letter_code
_entity_poly.pdbx_strand_id
1 'polypeptide(L)'
;ASIYCFDEWKMPFGNVRVVDVRKELKNPVENIVEVDDCDDEEHSLEVQVPFLQTVLKKFTLYPLILGEVKSGGLADDLVQFCKRDDVITVVSSDLSHYLEYEDAKKVDYVTVKAVCDLDLEKMAKFGDACGKTGILILLDIARKLGWKCKMLDYRNSGDTAGDKDRVVGYGAFAFYD
;
A
#
# COMPACT_ATOMS: atom_id res chain seq x y z
N ALA A 1 1.56 -11.04 7.35
CA ALA A 1 0.75 -9.84 7.58
C ALA A 1 0.17 -9.87 8.99
N SER A 2 0.02 -8.71 9.59
CA SER A 2 -0.64 -8.55 10.89
C SER A 2 -1.86 -7.63 10.78
N ILE A 3 -2.77 -7.77 11.73
CA ILE A 3 -4.00 -7.01 11.83
C ILE A 3 -4.11 -6.32 13.18
N TYR A 4 -4.88 -5.25 13.21
CA TYR A 4 -5.27 -4.55 14.43
C TYR A 4 -6.36 -5.27 15.21
N CYS A 5 -6.28 -5.20 16.55
CA CYS A 5 -7.20 -5.83 17.49
C CYS A 5 -8.34 -4.92 17.96
N PHE A 6 -8.48 -3.70 17.44
CA PHE A 6 -9.47 -2.72 17.91
C PHE A 6 -10.64 -2.60 16.95
N ASP A 7 -11.86 -2.37 17.48
CA ASP A 7 -13.07 -2.18 16.70
C ASP A 7 -13.18 -0.77 16.10
N GLU A 8 -12.48 0.20 16.67
CA GLU A 8 -12.47 1.59 16.22
C GLU A 8 -11.08 2.22 16.32
N TRP A 9 -10.75 3.06 15.35
CA TRP A 9 -9.53 3.86 15.33
C TRP A 9 -9.88 5.34 15.48
N LYS A 10 -9.26 6.01 16.45
CA LYS A 10 -9.49 7.44 16.73
C LYS A 10 -8.64 8.27 15.77
N MET A 11 -9.29 8.95 14.83
CA MET A 11 -8.65 9.73 13.79
C MET A 11 -9.03 11.23 13.90
N PRO A 12 -8.28 12.14 13.24
CA PRO A 12 -8.51 13.59 13.34
C PRO A 12 -9.93 14.04 12.96
N PHE A 13 -10.59 13.37 12.02
CA PHE A 13 -11.94 13.70 11.57
C PHE A 13 -13.02 12.76 12.13
N GLY A 14 -12.77 12.13 13.27
CA GLY A 14 -13.67 11.22 13.94
C GLY A 14 -13.23 9.77 13.90
N ASN A 15 -13.91 8.91 14.66
CA ASN A 15 -13.58 7.51 14.73
C ASN A 15 -13.89 6.79 13.42
N VAL A 16 -13.02 5.87 13.05
CA VAL A 16 -13.20 4.96 11.90
C VAL A 16 -13.35 3.54 12.43
N ARG A 17 -14.41 2.85 11.97
CA ARG A 17 -14.61 1.45 12.31
C ARG A 17 -13.50 0.60 11.68
N VAL A 18 -12.92 -0.27 12.48
CA VAL A 18 -11.91 -1.24 12.06
C VAL A 18 -12.50 -2.65 12.11
N VAL A 19 -12.22 -3.47 11.14
CA VAL A 19 -12.66 -4.85 11.07
C VAL A 19 -11.51 -5.73 10.60
N ASP A 20 -11.39 -6.88 11.24
CA ASP A 20 -10.48 -7.93 10.83
C ASP A 20 -10.90 -8.50 9.47
N VAL A 21 -10.04 -8.33 8.47
CA VAL A 21 -10.31 -8.80 7.10
C VAL A 21 -10.55 -10.32 7.03
N ARG A 22 -9.99 -11.11 7.96
CA ARG A 22 -10.21 -12.56 8.00
C ARG A 22 -11.68 -12.94 8.15
N LYS A 23 -12.52 -12.07 8.74
CA LYS A 23 -13.98 -12.27 8.88
C LYS A 23 -14.73 -12.16 7.55
N GLU A 24 -14.11 -11.55 6.55
CA GLU A 24 -14.67 -11.38 5.20
C GLU A 24 -14.16 -12.44 4.20
N LEU A 25 -13.11 -13.17 4.55
CA LEU A 25 -12.48 -14.16 3.68
C LEU A 25 -13.18 -15.52 3.83
N LYS A 26 -13.32 -16.24 2.71
CA LYS A 26 -14.03 -17.51 2.68
C LYS A 26 -13.26 -18.67 3.33
N ASN A 27 -11.94 -18.58 3.33
CA ASN A 27 -11.06 -19.63 3.86
C ASN A 27 -10.21 -19.07 5.01
N PRO A 28 -9.83 -19.91 5.97
CA PRO A 28 -8.84 -19.54 6.98
C PRO A 28 -7.53 -19.10 6.31
N VAL A 29 -6.98 -17.98 6.72
CA VAL A 29 -5.75 -17.42 6.15
C VAL A 29 -4.64 -17.49 7.19
N GLU A 30 -3.74 -18.44 7.02
CA GLU A 30 -2.61 -18.66 7.93
C GLU A 30 -1.56 -17.52 7.86
N ASN A 31 -1.57 -16.75 6.76
CA ASN A 31 -0.61 -15.68 6.53
C ASN A 31 -1.00 -14.34 7.18
N ILE A 32 -2.19 -14.26 7.78
CA ILE A 32 -2.66 -13.09 8.51
C ILE A 32 -2.80 -13.46 9.99
N VAL A 33 -1.94 -12.88 10.80
CA VAL A 33 -1.88 -13.11 12.25
C VAL A 33 -2.24 -11.84 13.01
N GLU A 34 -2.68 -12.00 14.24
CA GLU A 34 -2.88 -10.92 15.18
C GLU A 34 -1.58 -10.73 15.95
N VAL A 35 -1.08 -9.52 16.00
CA VAL A 35 0.15 -9.17 16.70
C VAL A 35 -0.14 -7.93 17.53
N ASP A 36 0.01 -8.06 18.85
CA ASP A 36 -0.11 -6.94 19.78
C ASP A 36 0.99 -5.91 19.49
N ASP A 37 0.63 -4.63 19.57
CA ASP A 37 1.54 -3.48 19.42
C ASP A 37 2.32 -3.44 18.08
N CYS A 38 1.83 -4.11 17.02
CA CYS A 38 2.51 -4.12 15.72
C CYS A 38 2.48 -2.76 15.00
N ASP A 39 1.70 -1.83 15.49
CA ASP A 39 1.41 -0.51 14.95
C ASP A 39 2.16 0.62 15.68
N ASP A 40 2.76 0.38 16.83
CA ASP A 40 3.38 1.44 17.64
C ASP A 40 4.51 2.19 16.93
N GLU A 41 5.17 1.55 15.97
CA GLU A 41 6.27 2.12 15.18
C GLU A 41 5.95 2.23 13.68
N GLU A 42 4.73 1.84 13.24
CA GLU A 42 4.33 1.86 11.84
C GLU A 42 3.42 3.06 11.56
N HIS A 43 3.75 3.82 10.54
CA HIS A 43 3.06 5.08 10.19
C HIS A 43 2.38 5.06 8.81
N SER A 44 2.44 3.94 8.07
CA SER A 44 1.90 3.87 6.70
C SER A 44 0.38 3.89 6.63
N LEU A 45 -0.30 3.42 7.69
CA LEU A 45 -1.76 3.30 7.69
C LEU A 45 -2.45 4.60 8.12
N GLU A 46 -2.08 5.17 9.28
CA GLU A 46 -2.77 6.33 9.83
C GLU A 46 -2.62 7.59 8.97
N VAL A 47 -1.54 7.72 8.18
CA VAL A 47 -1.35 8.85 7.28
C VAL A 47 -2.34 8.85 6.10
N GLN A 48 -2.89 7.70 5.72
CA GLN A 48 -3.85 7.59 4.62
C GLN A 48 -5.29 7.88 5.06
N VAL A 49 -5.64 7.56 6.30
CA VAL A 49 -7.03 7.60 6.78
C VAL A 49 -7.66 9.01 6.73
N PRO A 50 -6.98 10.11 7.12
CA PRO A 50 -7.54 11.46 7.02
C PRO A 50 -7.93 11.84 5.58
N PHE A 51 -7.14 11.42 4.59
CA PHE A 51 -7.49 11.66 3.18
C PHE A 51 -8.75 10.88 2.77
N LEU A 52 -8.84 9.60 3.18
CA LEU A 52 -10.05 8.81 2.96
C LEU A 52 -11.27 9.44 3.64
N GLN A 53 -11.12 9.97 4.85
CA GLN A 53 -12.21 10.65 5.57
C GLN A 53 -12.71 11.93 4.88
N THR A 54 -11.84 12.61 4.09
CA THR A 54 -12.26 13.81 3.33
C THR A 54 -13.04 13.46 2.08
N VAL A 55 -12.79 12.31 1.45
CA VAL A 55 -13.40 11.94 0.17
C VAL A 55 -14.53 10.92 0.31
N LEU A 56 -14.50 10.10 1.36
CA LEU A 56 -15.52 9.08 1.63
C LEU A 56 -16.41 9.52 2.81
N LYS A 57 -17.74 9.43 2.64
CA LYS A 57 -18.70 9.84 3.68
C LYS A 57 -18.71 8.86 4.87
N LYS A 58 -18.68 7.56 4.57
CA LYS A 58 -18.62 6.46 5.55
C LYS A 58 -17.86 5.29 4.93
N PHE A 59 -16.98 4.68 5.68
CA PHE A 59 -16.28 3.48 5.29
C PHE A 59 -15.89 2.67 6.54
N THR A 60 -15.55 1.41 6.31
CA THR A 60 -14.93 0.52 7.29
C THR A 60 -13.52 0.24 6.84
N LEU A 61 -12.58 0.29 7.76
CA LEU A 61 -11.17 0.03 7.48
C LEU A 61 -10.83 -1.44 7.78
N TYR A 62 -10.09 -2.06 6.88
CA TYR A 62 -9.51 -3.39 7.01
C TYR A 62 -7.99 -3.26 6.95
N PRO A 63 -7.33 -2.88 8.06
CA PRO A 63 -5.90 -2.60 8.06
C PRO A 63 -5.08 -3.87 8.01
N LEU A 64 -4.01 -3.85 7.22
CA LEU A 64 -3.00 -4.91 7.14
C LEU A 64 -1.62 -4.29 7.20
N ILE A 65 -0.82 -4.67 8.17
CA ILE A 65 0.62 -4.36 8.23
C ILE A 65 1.39 -5.53 7.64
N LEU A 66 2.28 -5.25 6.71
CA LEU A 66 2.97 -6.26 5.92
C LEU A 66 4.46 -6.28 6.27
N GLY A 67 4.87 -7.32 6.97
CA GLY A 67 6.27 -7.66 7.11
C GLY A 67 6.81 -8.48 5.91
N GLU A 68 7.84 -9.27 6.14
CA GLU A 68 8.36 -10.21 5.13
C GLU A 68 7.38 -11.36 4.92
N VAL A 69 6.61 -11.33 3.83
CA VAL A 69 5.65 -12.39 3.44
C VAL A 69 5.96 -12.84 2.01
N LYS A 70 5.72 -14.10 1.73
CA LYS A 70 5.66 -14.58 0.34
C LYS A 70 4.40 -14.01 -0.31
N SER A 71 4.57 -13.11 -1.27
CA SER A 71 3.49 -12.32 -1.86
C SER A 71 2.36 -13.16 -2.49
N GLY A 72 2.69 -14.29 -3.13
CA GLY A 72 1.71 -15.08 -3.87
C GLY A 72 0.57 -15.63 -3.02
N GLY A 73 0.86 -16.19 -1.83
CA GLY A 73 -0.19 -16.77 -0.97
C GLY A 73 -1.21 -15.72 -0.50
N LEU A 74 -0.75 -14.57 -0.03
CA LEU A 74 -1.66 -13.53 0.48
C LEU A 74 -2.47 -12.86 -0.64
N ALA A 75 -1.92 -12.73 -1.85
CA ALA A 75 -2.65 -12.24 -3.00
C ALA A 75 -3.82 -13.17 -3.38
N ASP A 76 -3.61 -14.50 -3.33
CA ASP A 76 -4.67 -15.48 -3.58
C ASP A 76 -5.81 -15.39 -2.56
N ASP A 77 -5.46 -15.16 -1.30
CA ASP A 77 -6.43 -15.00 -0.22
C ASP A 77 -7.26 -13.72 -0.37
N LEU A 78 -6.63 -12.62 -0.77
CA LEU A 78 -7.27 -11.29 -0.84
C LEU A 78 -7.98 -10.99 -2.16
N VAL A 79 -7.65 -11.68 -3.26
CA VAL A 79 -8.12 -11.32 -4.61
C VAL A 79 -9.64 -11.23 -4.72
N GLN A 80 -10.39 -12.14 -4.08
CA GLN A 80 -11.85 -12.14 -4.13
C GLN A 80 -12.47 -11.02 -3.29
N PHE A 81 -11.80 -10.63 -2.21
CA PHE A 81 -12.20 -9.48 -1.41
C PHE A 81 -11.94 -8.16 -2.17
N CYS A 82 -10.76 -8.01 -2.75
CA CYS A 82 -10.38 -6.81 -3.52
C CYS A 82 -11.19 -6.62 -4.81
N LYS A 83 -11.80 -7.71 -5.34
CA LYS A 83 -12.66 -7.65 -6.53
C LYS A 83 -14.02 -7.00 -6.30
N ARG A 84 -14.45 -6.85 -5.06
CA ARG A 84 -15.79 -6.34 -4.72
C ARG A 84 -15.91 -4.87 -5.10
N ASP A 85 -17.07 -4.48 -5.67
CA ASP A 85 -17.36 -3.09 -6.08
C ASP A 85 -17.46 -2.10 -4.90
N ASP A 86 -17.65 -2.61 -3.67
CA ASP A 86 -17.74 -1.82 -2.44
C ASP A 86 -16.39 -1.76 -1.68
N VAL A 87 -15.30 -2.26 -2.26
CA VAL A 87 -13.96 -2.29 -1.67
C VAL A 87 -12.99 -1.44 -2.47
N ILE A 88 -12.25 -0.59 -1.79
CA ILE A 88 -11.10 0.14 -2.33
C ILE A 88 -9.85 -0.39 -1.65
N THR A 89 -8.91 -0.91 -2.42
CA THR A 89 -7.62 -1.35 -1.91
C THR A 89 -6.61 -0.21 -1.98
N VAL A 90 -5.99 0.12 -0.85
CA VAL A 90 -4.95 1.14 -0.75
C VAL A 90 -3.66 0.50 -0.28
N VAL A 91 -2.57 0.72 -0.98
CA VAL A 91 -1.21 0.36 -0.53
C VAL A 91 -0.43 1.63 -0.28
N SER A 92 0.02 1.81 0.95
CA SER A 92 0.81 2.96 1.37
C SER A 92 2.29 2.61 1.36
N SER A 93 3.09 3.41 0.67
CA SER A 93 4.54 3.22 0.56
C SER A 93 5.20 4.49 0.07
N ASP A 94 6.34 4.83 0.64
CA ASP A 94 7.30 5.73 -0.02
C ASP A 94 8.10 4.94 -1.07
N LEU A 95 8.76 5.67 -1.98
CA LEU A 95 9.71 5.13 -2.96
C LEU A 95 11.14 5.19 -2.37
N SER A 96 12.15 5.63 -3.14
CA SER A 96 13.53 5.68 -2.67
C SER A 96 13.72 6.67 -1.51
N HIS A 97 14.71 6.39 -0.66
CA HIS A 97 15.03 7.20 0.51
C HIS A 97 16.47 7.72 0.47
N TYR A 98 16.62 9.00 0.86
CA TYR A 98 17.89 9.63 1.20
C TYR A 98 18.94 9.67 0.08
N LEU A 99 18.51 9.57 -1.18
CA LEU A 99 19.36 9.80 -2.35
C LEU A 99 19.38 11.29 -2.74
N GLU A 100 20.40 11.70 -3.49
CA GLU A 100 20.37 12.98 -4.19
C GLU A 100 19.22 13.05 -5.17
N TYR A 101 18.69 14.24 -5.39
CA TYR A 101 17.48 14.49 -6.19
C TYR A 101 17.47 13.79 -7.56
N GLU A 102 18.54 13.90 -8.34
CA GLU A 102 18.59 13.29 -9.67
C GLU A 102 18.78 11.78 -9.62
N ASP A 103 19.46 11.25 -8.60
CA ASP A 103 19.62 9.80 -8.42
C ASP A 103 18.34 9.15 -7.91
N ALA A 104 17.62 9.80 -6.98
CA ALA A 104 16.30 9.39 -6.56
C ALA A 104 15.36 9.23 -7.77
N LYS A 105 15.30 10.21 -8.65
CA LYS A 105 14.47 10.15 -9.87
C LYS A 105 14.80 8.95 -10.77
N LYS A 106 16.07 8.61 -10.91
CA LYS A 106 16.50 7.45 -11.71
C LYS A 106 16.03 6.13 -11.09
N VAL A 107 16.23 5.99 -9.77
CA VAL A 107 15.82 4.79 -9.02
C VAL A 107 14.30 4.67 -9.02
N ASP A 108 13.60 5.75 -8.70
CA ASP A 108 12.14 5.79 -8.65
C ASP A 108 11.51 5.53 -10.02
N TYR A 109 12.12 6.00 -11.10
CA TYR A 109 11.63 5.70 -12.45
C TYR A 109 11.58 4.18 -12.74
N VAL A 110 12.54 3.41 -12.22
CA VAL A 110 12.54 1.94 -12.37
C VAL A 110 11.36 1.34 -11.61
N THR A 111 11.11 1.79 -10.38
CA THR A 111 9.99 1.36 -9.55
C THR A 111 8.65 1.74 -10.18
N VAL A 112 8.49 3.01 -10.56
CA VAL A 112 7.30 3.52 -11.25
C VAL A 112 6.97 2.70 -12.51
N LYS A 113 8.00 2.44 -13.32
CA LYS A 113 7.81 1.64 -14.53
C LYS A 113 7.40 0.20 -14.21
N ALA A 114 8.00 -0.44 -13.21
CA ALA A 114 7.62 -1.78 -12.78
C ALA A 114 6.17 -1.84 -12.28
N VAL A 115 5.72 -0.83 -11.54
CA VAL A 115 4.34 -0.72 -11.06
C VAL A 115 3.36 -0.52 -12.22
N CYS A 116 3.63 0.41 -13.14
CA CYS A 116 2.75 0.69 -14.27
C CYS A 116 2.64 -0.48 -15.25
N ASP A 117 3.73 -1.21 -15.47
CA ASP A 117 3.78 -2.37 -16.34
C ASP A 117 3.24 -3.66 -15.64
N LEU A 118 2.86 -3.59 -14.37
CA LEU A 118 2.50 -4.72 -13.51
C LEU A 118 3.60 -5.80 -13.50
N ASP A 119 4.87 -5.39 -13.53
CA ASP A 119 6.02 -6.27 -13.66
C ASP A 119 6.54 -6.68 -12.27
N LEU A 120 6.01 -7.83 -11.78
CA LEU A 120 6.38 -8.40 -10.48
C LEU A 120 7.87 -8.72 -10.37
N GLU A 121 8.49 -9.26 -11.43
CA GLU A 121 9.90 -9.64 -11.40
C GLU A 121 10.80 -8.41 -11.30
N LYS A 122 10.49 -7.41 -12.12
CA LYS A 122 11.23 -6.15 -12.12
C LYS A 122 11.04 -5.41 -10.79
N MET A 123 9.82 -5.36 -10.26
CA MET A 123 9.53 -4.78 -8.95
C MET A 123 10.29 -5.52 -7.85
N ALA A 124 10.26 -6.85 -7.83
CA ALA A 124 10.95 -7.64 -6.83
C ALA A 124 12.47 -7.44 -6.86
N LYS A 125 13.06 -7.35 -8.05
CA LYS A 125 14.52 -7.30 -8.24
C LYS A 125 15.11 -5.91 -8.12
N PHE A 126 14.42 -4.89 -8.65
CA PHE A 126 14.97 -3.55 -8.83
C PHE A 126 14.12 -2.44 -8.23
N GLY A 127 12.88 -2.73 -7.81
CA GLY A 127 12.03 -1.73 -7.17
C GLY A 127 12.57 -1.33 -5.81
N ASP A 128 12.54 -0.03 -5.54
CA ASP A 128 12.91 0.57 -4.26
C ASP A 128 11.69 1.26 -3.65
N ALA A 129 11.20 0.71 -2.54
CA ALA A 129 10.02 1.20 -1.85
C ALA A 129 9.95 0.56 -0.45
N CYS A 130 9.57 1.31 0.60
CA CYS A 130 9.44 0.78 1.95
C CYS A 130 8.32 -0.25 2.03
N GLY A 131 7.19 -0.01 1.38
CA GLY A 131 6.04 -0.93 1.27
C GLY A 131 6.14 -1.93 0.11
N LYS A 132 7.34 -2.34 -0.30
CA LYS A 132 7.57 -3.22 -1.46
C LYS A 132 6.74 -4.50 -1.43
N THR A 133 6.58 -5.13 -0.27
CA THR A 133 5.74 -6.32 -0.11
C THR A 133 4.29 -6.04 -0.48
N GLY A 134 3.72 -4.93 -0.01
CA GLY A 134 2.36 -4.51 -0.32
C GLY A 134 2.17 -4.22 -1.81
N ILE A 135 3.14 -3.55 -2.43
CA ILE A 135 3.14 -3.29 -3.87
C ILE A 135 3.15 -4.61 -4.65
N LEU A 136 4.00 -5.57 -4.30
CA LEU A 136 4.05 -6.88 -4.99
C LEU A 136 2.73 -7.64 -4.87
N ILE A 137 2.08 -7.62 -3.70
CA ILE A 137 0.77 -8.25 -3.49
C ILE A 137 -0.28 -7.55 -4.37
N LEU A 138 -0.32 -6.21 -4.40
CA LEU A 138 -1.25 -5.46 -5.23
C LEU A 138 -1.04 -5.73 -6.73
N LEU A 139 0.21 -5.79 -7.20
CA LEU A 139 0.51 -6.12 -8.59
C LEU A 139 0.05 -7.53 -8.98
N ASP A 140 0.20 -8.50 -8.08
CA ASP A 140 -0.29 -9.87 -8.31
C ASP A 140 -1.82 -9.92 -8.36
N ILE A 141 -2.51 -9.23 -7.44
CA ILE A 141 -3.97 -9.07 -7.45
C ILE A 141 -4.41 -8.40 -8.76
N ALA A 142 -3.77 -7.29 -9.15
CA ALA A 142 -4.09 -6.56 -10.37
C ALA A 142 -3.97 -7.44 -11.62
N ARG A 143 -2.91 -8.24 -11.72
CA ARG A 143 -2.74 -9.21 -12.82
C ARG A 143 -3.84 -10.27 -12.85
N LYS A 144 -4.20 -10.83 -11.69
CA LYS A 144 -5.26 -11.84 -11.55
C LYS A 144 -6.64 -11.29 -11.92
N LEU A 145 -6.89 -10.01 -11.65
CA LEU A 145 -8.15 -9.34 -11.95
C LEU A 145 -8.17 -8.66 -13.35
N GLY A 146 -7.04 -8.63 -14.04
CA GLY A 146 -6.92 -7.97 -15.34
C GLY A 146 -6.93 -6.45 -15.26
N TRP A 147 -6.63 -5.89 -14.09
CA TRP A 147 -6.55 -4.44 -13.91
C TRP A 147 -5.39 -3.84 -14.69
N LYS A 148 -5.56 -2.57 -15.03
CA LYS A 148 -4.52 -1.70 -15.58
C LYS A 148 -4.01 -0.77 -14.51
N CYS A 149 -2.80 -0.25 -14.69
CA CYS A 149 -2.23 0.75 -13.81
C CYS A 149 -1.96 2.05 -14.58
N LYS A 150 -2.20 3.18 -13.92
CA LYS A 150 -1.83 4.51 -14.40
C LYS A 150 -1.13 5.27 -13.28
N MET A 151 0.06 5.80 -13.55
CA MET A 151 0.68 6.80 -12.70
C MET A 151 -0.11 8.11 -12.80
N LEU A 152 -0.50 8.66 -11.67
CA LEU A 152 -1.21 9.93 -11.57
C LEU A 152 -0.26 11.09 -11.31
N ASP A 153 0.72 10.90 -10.41
CA ASP A 153 1.75 11.89 -10.09
C ASP A 153 3.02 11.20 -9.58
N TYR A 154 4.15 11.87 -9.75
CA TYR A 154 5.42 11.53 -9.12
C TYR A 154 6.10 12.81 -8.66
N ARG A 155 6.58 12.81 -7.43
CA ARG A 155 7.38 13.88 -6.84
C ARG A 155 8.38 13.30 -5.87
N ASN A 156 9.33 14.13 -5.45
CA ASN A 156 10.14 13.85 -4.27
C ASN A 156 10.13 15.04 -3.30
N SER A 157 10.65 14.84 -2.09
CA SER A 157 10.67 15.89 -1.07
C SER A 157 11.42 17.15 -1.49
N GLY A 158 12.38 17.04 -2.42
CA GLY A 158 13.09 18.18 -3.00
C GLY A 158 12.21 19.05 -3.90
N ASP A 159 11.05 18.55 -4.38
CA ASP A 159 10.07 19.35 -5.14
C ASP A 159 9.21 20.23 -4.20
N THR A 160 9.14 19.89 -2.91
CA THR A 160 8.27 20.55 -1.93
C THR A 160 9.04 21.26 -0.83
N ALA A 161 10.04 20.64 -0.23
CA ALA A 161 10.81 21.17 0.91
C ALA A 161 12.08 21.91 0.51
N GLY A 162 12.53 21.78 -0.73
CA GLY A 162 13.67 22.53 -1.28
C GLY A 162 15.06 21.91 -1.05
N ASP A 163 15.26 21.05 -0.05
CA ASP A 163 16.49 20.30 0.11
C ASP A 163 16.56 19.19 -0.94
N LYS A 164 17.69 19.13 -1.65
CA LYS A 164 17.91 18.18 -2.75
C LYS A 164 19.03 17.17 -2.50
N ASP A 165 19.72 17.30 -1.38
CA ASP A 165 20.87 16.44 -1.08
C ASP A 165 20.40 15.04 -0.60
N ARG A 166 19.22 14.97 0.06
CA ARG A 166 18.66 13.74 0.61
C ARG A 166 17.14 13.77 0.50
N VAL A 167 16.61 13.25 -0.59
CA VAL A 167 15.17 13.25 -0.85
C VAL A 167 14.51 11.89 -0.60
N VAL A 168 13.18 11.93 -0.45
CA VAL A 168 12.31 10.75 -0.43
C VAL A 168 11.38 10.84 -1.61
N GLY A 169 11.26 9.75 -2.38
CA GLY A 169 10.39 9.67 -3.54
C GLY A 169 8.94 9.33 -3.18
N TYR A 170 7.99 9.90 -3.91
CA TYR A 170 6.55 9.68 -3.74
C TYR A 170 5.89 9.42 -5.10
N GLY A 171 5.01 8.42 -5.16
CA GLY A 171 4.26 8.09 -6.35
C GLY A 171 2.78 7.88 -6.05
N ALA A 172 1.91 8.43 -6.90
CA ALA A 172 0.48 8.18 -6.86
C ALA A 172 0.05 7.37 -8.08
N PHE A 173 -0.61 6.24 -7.84
CA PHE A 173 -1.04 5.31 -8.89
C PHE A 173 -2.51 4.97 -8.73
N ALA A 174 -3.21 4.76 -9.84
CA ALA A 174 -4.56 4.22 -9.88
C ALA A 174 -4.56 2.89 -10.62
N PHE A 175 -5.23 1.90 -10.02
CA PHE A 175 -5.49 0.59 -10.64
C PHE A 175 -6.98 0.51 -10.97
N TYR A 176 -7.32 0.03 -12.16
CA TYR A 176 -8.69 -0.02 -12.68
C TYR A 176 -8.84 -1.12 -13.72
N ASP A 177 -10.03 -1.60 -13.93
CA ASP A 177 -10.45 -2.55 -14.96
C ASP A 177 -10.62 -1.90 -16.36
#